data_1892d63bffd582dacb7e88649d8eb2c8
#
_entry.id   1892d63bffd582dacb7e88649d8eb2c8
#
_cell.length_a   1.000
_cell.length_b   1.000
_cell.length_c   1.000
_cell.angle_alpha   90.00
_cell.angle_beta   90.00
_cell.angle_gamma   90.00
#
_symmetry.space_group_name_H-M   'P 1'
#
loop_
_entity.id
_entity.type
_entity.pdbx_description
1 polymer ?
#
loop_
_entity_poly.entity_id
_entity_poly.type
_entity_poly.pdbx_seq_one_letter_code
_entity_poly.pdbx_strand_id
1 'polypeptide(L)'
;IIEILEPDSKVPNDVITIDAKVNIVLPGLINSHTHGDTSLAKGLGDRWTLELLLNASPLTSESFRLQDKSLAARLSAVEMLLNGCTACYDLFSDFPIPELQSLEAVGKAYKEVGIRAVIAPLMADRTFWQAVPGMLDALPHHLSRKINQISAAPGDTVIASVRHALKNWAHRDSIHLGLAPTIPYHCESTFFKSCRELADEFEVRIHSHLGCLLYTSPSP
;
A
#
# COMPACT_ATOMS: atom_id res chain seq x y z
N ILE A 1 -2.72 2.98 26.75
CA ILE A 1 -3.11 3.46 28.08
C ILE A 1 -2.82 2.33 29.06
N ILE A 2 -2.00 2.61 30.06
CA ILE A 2 -1.63 1.62 31.10
C ILE A 2 -2.56 1.82 32.31
N GLU A 3 -2.78 3.09 32.69
CA GLU A 3 -3.59 3.46 33.83
C GLU A 3 -4.23 4.83 33.62
N ILE A 4 -5.37 5.06 34.25
CA ILE A 4 -6.03 6.36 34.36
C ILE A 4 -6.12 6.64 35.86
N LEU A 5 -5.48 7.71 36.30
CA LEU A 5 -5.42 8.12 37.69
C LEU A 5 -6.44 9.24 37.98
N GLU A 6 -6.93 9.31 39.21
CA GLU A 6 -7.71 10.43 39.66
C GLU A 6 -6.90 11.73 39.67
N PRO A 7 -7.54 12.92 39.54
CA PRO A 7 -6.86 14.19 39.65
C PRO A 7 -6.03 14.25 40.93
N ASP A 8 -4.87 14.90 40.85
CA ASP A 8 -3.92 15.09 41.97
C ASP A 8 -3.26 13.81 42.52
N SER A 9 -3.41 12.69 41.85
CA SER A 9 -2.67 11.47 42.17
C SER A 9 -1.16 11.69 42.02
N LYS A 10 -0.39 10.99 42.86
CA LYS A 10 1.09 11.03 42.76
C LYS A 10 1.53 10.32 41.48
N VAL A 11 2.24 11.05 40.65
CA VAL A 11 2.89 10.51 39.45
C VAL A 11 4.29 10.01 39.82
N PRO A 12 4.74 8.85 39.31
CA PRO A 12 6.12 8.40 39.52
C PRO A 12 7.15 9.42 39.04
N ASN A 13 8.27 9.53 39.74
CA ASN A 13 9.29 10.58 39.46
C ASN A 13 10.11 10.30 38.17
N ASP A 14 10.02 9.09 37.64
CA ASP A 14 10.81 8.61 36.49
C ASP A 14 10.04 8.65 35.16
N VAL A 15 8.89 9.34 35.12
CA VAL A 15 8.08 9.47 33.90
C VAL A 15 8.17 10.88 33.29
N ILE A 16 8.10 10.93 31.98
CA ILE A 16 7.97 12.20 31.24
C ILE A 16 6.53 12.70 31.37
N THR A 17 6.37 13.91 31.90
CA THR A 17 5.06 14.53 32.08
C THR A 17 4.80 15.55 30.98
N ILE A 18 3.59 15.47 30.38
CA ILE A 18 3.12 16.43 29.38
C ILE A 18 1.88 17.15 29.99
N ASP A 19 1.97 18.47 30.16
CA ASP A 19 0.84 19.28 30.65
C ASP A 19 -0.17 19.50 29.50
N ALA A 20 -1.37 18.94 29.65
CA ALA A 20 -2.45 19.05 28.68
C ALA A 20 -3.67 19.77 29.22
N LYS A 21 -3.56 20.57 30.32
CA LYS A 21 -4.68 21.19 31.05
C LYS A 21 -5.67 22.00 30.18
N VAL A 22 -5.18 22.58 29.07
CA VAL A 22 -6.02 23.42 28.17
C VAL A 22 -6.25 22.70 26.83
N ASN A 23 -5.88 21.44 26.69
CA ASN A 23 -5.98 20.69 25.47
C ASN A 23 -6.90 19.46 25.63
N ILE A 24 -7.47 19.04 24.52
CA ILE A 24 -8.15 17.75 24.43
C ILE A 24 -7.13 16.71 23.95
N VAL A 25 -6.97 15.63 24.73
CA VAL A 25 -6.14 14.51 24.35
C VAL A 25 -7.00 13.49 23.60
N LEU A 26 -6.64 13.21 22.36
CA LEU A 26 -7.32 12.26 21.50
C LEU A 26 -6.38 11.11 21.14
N PRO A 27 -6.91 9.91 20.87
CA PRO A 27 -6.12 8.87 20.19
C PRO A 27 -5.62 9.41 18.85
N GLY A 28 -4.39 9.02 18.45
CA GLY A 28 -3.87 9.37 17.14
C GLY A 28 -4.77 8.86 16.02
N LEU A 29 -4.89 9.63 14.97
CA LEU A 29 -5.67 9.24 13.79
C LEU A 29 -5.06 8.01 13.11
N ILE A 30 -5.91 7.25 12.43
CA ILE A 30 -5.51 6.09 11.63
C ILE A 30 -5.84 6.39 10.17
N ASN A 31 -4.82 6.45 9.31
CA ASN A 31 -5.03 6.51 7.88
C ASN A 31 -5.27 5.08 7.36
N SER A 32 -6.52 4.73 7.15
CA SER A 32 -6.93 3.37 6.77
C SER A 32 -6.68 3.03 5.30
N HIS A 33 -6.26 3.98 4.47
CA HIS A 33 -5.96 3.75 3.05
C HIS A 33 -5.00 4.80 2.52
N THR A 34 -3.80 4.39 2.14
CA THR A 34 -2.81 5.26 1.49
C THR A 34 -1.97 4.49 0.48
N HIS A 35 -1.26 5.22 -0.37
CA HIS A 35 -0.25 4.71 -1.30
C HIS A 35 1.05 5.48 -1.06
N GLY A 36 1.84 5.02 -0.09
CA GLY A 36 3.04 5.71 0.37
C GLY A 36 4.12 5.87 -0.70
N ASP A 37 4.17 4.93 -1.66
CA ASP A 37 5.06 4.95 -2.81
C ASP A 37 4.84 6.16 -3.74
N THR A 38 3.62 6.71 -3.79
CA THR A 38 3.29 7.86 -4.64
C THR A 38 3.77 9.20 -4.10
N SER A 39 4.34 9.25 -2.90
CA SER A 39 4.73 10.51 -2.24
C SER A 39 5.76 11.34 -3.02
N LEU A 40 6.62 10.70 -3.81
CA LEU A 40 7.57 11.39 -4.69
C LEU A 40 6.94 11.91 -6.00
N ALA A 41 5.73 11.46 -6.33
CA ALA A 41 5.00 11.83 -7.53
C ALA A 41 3.83 12.80 -7.26
N LYS A 42 3.77 13.41 -6.07
CA LYS A 42 2.73 14.37 -5.70
C LYS A 42 2.68 15.53 -6.70
N GLY A 43 1.47 15.89 -7.10
CA GLY A 43 1.23 16.95 -8.08
C GLY A 43 1.37 16.53 -9.54
N LEU A 44 1.90 15.35 -9.82
CA LEU A 44 2.12 14.91 -11.20
C LEU A 44 0.82 14.59 -11.95
N GLY A 45 -0.19 14.13 -11.25
CA GLY A 45 -1.46 13.66 -11.82
C GLY A 45 -2.71 14.35 -11.31
N ASP A 46 -2.64 15.58 -10.80
CA ASP A 46 -3.75 16.28 -10.12
C ASP A 46 -5.05 16.39 -10.93
N ARG A 47 -4.96 16.30 -12.26
CA ARG A 47 -6.10 16.39 -13.18
C ARG A 47 -6.33 15.11 -13.98
N TRP A 48 -5.62 14.04 -13.64
CA TRP A 48 -5.78 12.77 -14.34
C TRP A 48 -6.99 12.01 -13.82
N THR A 49 -7.67 11.32 -14.74
CA THR A 49 -8.60 10.27 -14.34
C THR A 49 -7.83 9.07 -13.80
N LEU A 50 -8.50 8.21 -13.06
CA LEU A 50 -7.87 6.99 -12.54
C LEU A 50 -7.30 6.11 -13.66
N GLU A 51 -8.03 6.00 -14.78
CA GLU A 51 -7.58 5.25 -15.95
C GLU A 51 -6.27 5.80 -16.51
N LEU A 52 -6.14 7.12 -16.60
CA LEU A 52 -4.90 7.75 -17.06
C LEU A 52 -3.76 7.53 -16.06
N LEU A 53 -4.06 7.65 -14.77
CA LEU A 53 -3.09 7.36 -13.70
C LEU A 53 -2.57 5.92 -13.76
N LEU A 54 -3.49 4.93 -13.88
CA LEU A 54 -3.13 3.52 -13.97
C LEU A 54 -2.27 3.21 -15.21
N ASN A 55 -2.55 3.88 -16.33
CA ASN A 55 -1.78 3.71 -17.56
C ASN A 55 -0.42 4.42 -17.52
N ALA A 56 -0.30 5.51 -16.78
CA ALA A 56 0.94 6.27 -16.64
C ALA A 56 1.83 5.72 -15.50
N SER A 57 1.25 4.97 -14.55
CA SER A 57 1.94 4.44 -13.38
C SER A 57 3.23 3.67 -13.69
N PRO A 58 3.30 2.77 -14.70
CA PRO A 58 4.55 2.12 -15.06
C PRO A 58 5.65 3.10 -15.46
N LEU A 59 5.30 4.20 -16.14
CA LEU A 59 6.27 5.21 -16.57
C LEU A 59 6.84 6.03 -15.42
N THR A 60 6.09 6.15 -14.32
CA THR A 60 6.47 6.98 -13.17
C THR A 60 7.17 6.18 -12.06
N SER A 61 6.89 4.88 -11.94
CA SER A 61 7.40 4.01 -10.87
C SER A 61 8.46 2.99 -11.31
N GLU A 62 8.54 2.67 -12.61
CA GLU A 62 9.47 1.66 -13.14
C GLU A 62 10.95 2.00 -12.89
N SER A 63 11.27 3.29 -12.74
CA SER A 63 12.63 3.75 -12.44
C SER A 63 12.96 3.83 -10.94
N PHE A 64 12.01 3.54 -10.05
CA PHE A 64 12.23 3.68 -8.61
C PHE A 64 13.12 2.56 -8.10
N ARG A 65 14.30 2.96 -7.62
CA ARG A 65 15.22 2.10 -6.92
C ARG A 65 14.76 1.88 -5.48
N LEU A 66 15.33 0.91 -4.81
CA LEU A 66 15.02 0.58 -3.42
C LEU A 66 15.11 1.79 -2.47
N GLN A 67 16.11 2.65 -2.68
CA GLN A 67 16.27 3.88 -1.91
C GLN A 67 15.18 4.91 -2.16
N ASP A 68 14.63 4.97 -3.37
CA ASP A 68 13.54 5.89 -3.74
C ASP A 68 12.22 5.43 -3.08
N LYS A 69 11.96 4.12 -3.03
CA LYS A 69 10.84 3.51 -2.31
C LYS A 69 10.91 3.80 -0.80
N SER A 70 12.09 3.63 -0.21
CA SER A 70 12.34 3.98 1.20
C SER A 70 12.13 5.46 1.48
N LEU A 71 12.59 6.34 0.58
CA LEU A 71 12.40 7.79 0.72
C LEU A 71 10.92 8.18 0.60
N ALA A 72 10.19 7.62 -0.37
CA ALA A 72 8.75 7.84 -0.52
C ALA A 72 7.98 7.46 0.75
N ALA A 73 8.28 6.28 1.31
CA ALA A 73 7.68 5.82 2.56
C ALA A 73 7.99 6.75 3.74
N ARG A 74 9.24 7.24 3.88
CA ARG A 74 9.60 8.21 4.92
C ARG A 74 8.83 9.51 4.79
N LEU A 75 8.72 10.06 3.58
CA LEU A 75 7.96 11.28 3.32
C LEU A 75 6.49 11.12 3.68
N SER A 76 5.87 10.00 3.26
CA SER A 76 4.50 9.66 3.60
C SER A 76 4.30 9.56 5.11
N ALA A 77 5.20 8.86 5.82
CA ALA A 77 5.13 8.68 7.26
C ALA A 77 5.26 10.00 8.03
N VAL A 78 6.24 10.83 7.67
CA VAL A 78 6.44 12.15 8.29
C VAL A 78 5.22 13.03 8.11
N GLU A 79 4.67 13.09 6.90
CA GLU A 79 3.48 13.87 6.60
C GLU A 79 2.27 13.38 7.41
N MET A 80 2.05 12.08 7.49
CA MET A 80 0.98 11.50 8.30
C MET A 80 1.14 11.84 9.78
N LEU A 81 2.33 11.71 10.35
CA LEU A 81 2.59 12.04 11.76
C LEU A 81 2.39 13.52 12.04
N LEU A 82 2.86 14.41 11.16
CA LEU A 82 2.66 15.86 11.30
C LEU A 82 1.17 16.26 11.24
N ASN A 83 0.33 15.43 10.61
CA ASN A 83 -1.12 15.60 10.57
C ASN A 83 -1.88 14.77 11.63
N GLY A 84 -1.17 14.24 12.62
CA GLY A 84 -1.76 13.51 13.75
C GLY A 84 -2.13 12.05 13.50
N CYS A 85 -1.76 11.46 12.33
CA CYS A 85 -1.92 10.03 12.09
C CYS A 85 -0.78 9.26 12.75
N THR A 86 -1.11 8.28 13.57
CA THR A 86 -0.13 7.43 14.28
C THR A 86 -0.07 6.01 13.75
N ALA A 87 -0.94 5.67 12.81
CA ALA A 87 -0.93 4.39 12.11
C ALA A 87 -1.47 4.56 10.69
N CYS A 88 -1.04 3.69 9.77
CA CYS A 88 -1.57 3.65 8.41
C CYS A 88 -1.74 2.22 7.88
N TYR A 89 -2.59 2.10 6.86
CA TYR A 89 -2.70 0.94 6.00
C TYR A 89 -2.24 1.36 4.61
N ASP A 90 -1.06 0.91 4.21
CA ASP A 90 -0.39 1.30 2.97
C ASP A 90 -0.53 0.20 1.90
N LEU A 91 -1.20 0.53 0.81
CA LEU A 91 -1.28 -0.32 -0.37
C LEU A 91 -0.08 -0.02 -1.27
N PHE A 92 1.00 -0.71 -1.02
CA PHE A 92 2.31 -0.45 -1.61
C PHE A 92 2.46 -1.09 -3.00
N SER A 93 2.82 -0.30 -3.99
CA SER A 93 3.06 -0.76 -5.36
C SER A 93 4.51 -1.21 -5.56
N ASP A 94 4.68 -2.46 -5.98
CA ASP A 94 5.97 -3.05 -6.39
C ASP A 94 5.72 -3.98 -7.58
N PHE A 95 5.56 -3.38 -8.75
CA PHE A 95 5.20 -4.09 -9.98
C PHE A 95 6.48 -4.52 -10.73
N PRO A 96 6.51 -5.66 -11.44
CA PRO A 96 5.41 -6.62 -11.63
C PRO A 96 5.27 -7.66 -10.50
N ILE A 97 6.23 -7.75 -9.60
CA ILE A 97 6.26 -8.74 -8.50
C ILE A 97 6.65 -8.02 -7.21
N PRO A 98 5.79 -8.04 -6.18
CA PRO A 98 6.18 -7.55 -4.86
C PRO A 98 7.35 -8.37 -4.28
N GLU A 99 8.46 -7.71 -3.99
CA GLU A 99 9.65 -8.36 -3.46
C GLU A 99 9.84 -8.11 -1.96
N LEU A 100 10.29 -9.12 -1.22
CA LEU A 100 10.61 -9.00 0.21
C LEU A 100 11.54 -7.80 0.48
N GLN A 101 12.57 -7.62 -0.34
CA GLN A 101 13.55 -6.55 -0.18
C GLN A 101 12.93 -5.14 -0.27
N SER A 102 11.97 -4.94 -1.18
CA SER A 102 11.22 -3.68 -1.32
C SER A 102 10.33 -3.44 -0.09
N LEU A 103 9.61 -4.47 0.33
CA LEU A 103 8.74 -4.40 1.51
C LEU A 103 9.55 -4.12 2.79
N GLU A 104 10.71 -4.76 2.97
CA GLU A 104 11.62 -4.50 4.10
C GLU A 104 12.16 -3.06 4.11
N ALA A 105 12.52 -2.52 2.94
CA ALA A 105 12.99 -1.13 2.84
C ALA A 105 11.91 -0.13 3.27
N VAL A 106 10.65 -0.36 2.87
CA VAL A 106 9.50 0.45 3.27
C VAL A 106 9.19 0.24 4.77
N GLY A 107 9.16 -1.01 5.23
CA GLY A 107 8.91 -1.33 6.65
C GLY A 107 9.95 -0.72 7.58
N LYS A 108 11.22 -0.78 7.21
CA LYS A 108 12.31 -0.11 7.93
C LYS A 108 12.12 1.41 7.95
N ALA A 109 11.71 2.01 6.82
CA ALA A 109 11.46 3.45 6.73
C ALA A 109 10.33 3.89 7.68
N TYR A 110 9.22 3.18 7.71
CA TYR A 110 8.11 3.44 8.63
C TYR A 110 8.51 3.26 10.09
N LYS A 111 9.25 2.20 10.41
CA LYS A 111 9.75 1.93 11.76
C LYS A 111 10.71 3.03 12.25
N GLU A 112 11.63 3.50 11.40
CA GLU A 112 12.58 4.56 11.73
C GLU A 112 11.90 5.92 11.96
N VAL A 113 10.83 6.23 11.24
CA VAL A 113 10.02 7.44 11.45
C VAL A 113 9.13 7.30 12.70
N GLY A 114 8.78 6.08 13.10
CA GLY A 114 8.02 5.79 14.32
C GLY A 114 6.51 5.69 14.11
N ILE A 115 6.04 5.50 12.86
CA ILE A 115 4.64 5.21 12.57
C ILE A 115 4.38 3.71 12.59
N ARG A 116 3.22 3.28 13.07
CA ARG A 116 2.75 1.89 12.93
C ARG A 116 2.12 1.72 11.56
N ALA A 117 2.35 0.58 10.91
CA ALA A 117 1.77 0.36 9.58
C ALA A 117 1.36 -1.09 9.34
N VAL A 118 0.38 -1.25 8.47
CA VAL A 118 0.19 -2.47 7.70
C VAL A 118 0.60 -2.15 6.26
N ILE A 119 1.60 -2.85 5.74
CA ILE A 119 2.01 -2.76 4.35
C ILE A 119 1.33 -3.89 3.59
N ALA A 120 0.48 -3.57 2.64
CA ALA A 120 -0.19 -4.55 1.78
C ALA A 120 0.33 -4.37 0.35
N PRO A 121 1.21 -5.28 -0.12
CA PRO A 121 1.68 -5.21 -1.50
C PRO A 121 0.50 -5.30 -2.46
N LEU A 122 0.47 -4.40 -3.44
CA LEU A 122 -0.48 -4.48 -4.54
C LEU A 122 -0.16 -5.71 -5.39
N MET A 123 -1.15 -6.57 -5.57
CA MET A 123 -1.04 -7.85 -6.27
C MET A 123 -1.94 -7.85 -7.49
N ALA A 124 -1.41 -8.24 -8.63
CA ALA A 124 -2.15 -8.34 -9.88
C ALA A 124 -1.56 -9.45 -10.75
N ASP A 125 -2.41 -10.10 -11.55
CA ASP A 125 -2.00 -11.08 -12.57
C ASP A 125 -2.37 -10.61 -13.99
N ARG A 126 -2.98 -9.42 -14.12
CA ARG A 126 -3.28 -8.74 -15.38
C ARG A 126 -2.93 -7.26 -15.31
N THR A 127 -2.53 -6.69 -16.44
CA THR A 127 -2.44 -5.23 -16.59
C THR A 127 -3.82 -4.66 -16.94
N PHE A 128 -3.98 -3.35 -16.78
CA PHE A 128 -5.19 -2.63 -17.21
C PHE A 128 -5.49 -2.88 -18.71
N TRP A 129 -4.46 -2.87 -19.55
CA TRP A 129 -4.57 -3.09 -20.98
C TRP A 129 -5.09 -4.48 -21.35
N GLN A 130 -4.71 -5.49 -20.59
CA GLN A 130 -5.16 -6.87 -20.76
C GLN A 130 -6.59 -7.07 -20.23
N ALA A 131 -6.98 -6.30 -19.23
CA ALA A 131 -8.26 -6.46 -18.56
C ALA A 131 -9.44 -5.85 -19.33
N VAL A 132 -9.20 -4.81 -20.14
CA VAL A 132 -10.26 -4.13 -20.91
C VAL A 132 -10.36 -4.76 -22.30
N PRO A 133 -11.49 -5.44 -22.62
CA PRO A 133 -11.66 -6.11 -23.91
C PRO A 133 -11.49 -5.14 -25.09
N GLY A 134 -10.70 -5.54 -26.09
CA GLY A 134 -10.46 -4.77 -27.31
C GLY A 134 -9.53 -3.54 -27.14
N MET A 135 -9.08 -3.23 -25.95
CA MET A 135 -8.22 -2.06 -25.74
C MET A 135 -6.85 -2.21 -26.44
N LEU A 136 -6.24 -3.36 -26.37
CA LEU A 136 -4.97 -3.63 -27.07
C LEU A 136 -5.13 -3.61 -28.59
N ASP A 137 -6.26 -4.09 -29.10
CA ASP A 137 -6.56 -4.13 -30.52
C ASP A 137 -6.85 -2.74 -31.11
N ALA A 138 -7.36 -1.82 -30.27
CA ALA A 138 -7.60 -0.44 -30.65
C ALA A 138 -6.33 0.41 -30.77
N LEU A 139 -5.20 -0.09 -30.29
CA LEU A 139 -3.93 0.64 -30.32
C LEU A 139 -3.19 0.48 -31.63
N PRO A 140 -2.46 1.51 -32.09
CA PRO A 140 -1.49 1.37 -33.18
C PRO A 140 -0.47 0.26 -32.88
N HIS A 141 -0.11 -0.55 -33.88
CA HIS A 141 0.79 -1.71 -33.74
C HIS A 141 2.11 -1.42 -33.02
N HIS A 142 2.67 -0.21 -33.18
CA HIS A 142 3.93 0.16 -32.52
C HIS A 142 3.74 0.38 -31.01
N LEU A 143 2.56 0.84 -30.59
CA LEU A 143 2.22 1.02 -29.17
C LEU A 143 1.82 -0.31 -28.52
N SER A 144 0.98 -1.10 -29.18
CA SER A 144 0.57 -2.40 -28.64
C SER A 144 1.76 -3.33 -28.39
N ARG A 145 2.80 -3.29 -29.25
CA ARG A 145 4.06 -4.04 -29.02
C ARG A 145 4.81 -3.57 -27.76
N LYS A 146 4.87 -2.25 -27.52
CA LYS A 146 5.51 -1.70 -26.30
C LYS A 146 4.74 -2.08 -25.06
N ILE A 147 3.42 -1.96 -25.09
CA ILE A 147 2.55 -2.26 -23.96
C ILE A 147 2.57 -3.75 -23.62
N ASN A 148 2.62 -4.62 -24.63
CA ASN A 148 2.77 -6.06 -24.41
C ASN A 148 4.09 -6.47 -23.74
N GLN A 149 5.10 -5.60 -23.75
CA GLN A 149 6.32 -5.80 -22.97
C GLN A 149 6.13 -5.44 -21.47
N ILE A 150 5.13 -4.63 -21.15
CA ILE A 150 4.74 -4.30 -19.77
C ILE A 150 3.68 -5.31 -19.36
N SER A 151 4.10 -6.54 -19.07
CA SER A 151 3.20 -7.62 -18.67
C SER A 151 3.14 -7.74 -17.16
N ALA A 152 1.96 -8.09 -16.62
CA ALA A 152 1.87 -8.58 -15.26
C ALA A 152 2.61 -9.92 -15.13
N ALA A 153 3.15 -10.19 -13.97
CA ALA A 153 3.74 -11.51 -13.69
C ALA A 153 2.62 -12.56 -13.56
N PRO A 154 2.93 -13.84 -13.84
CA PRO A 154 1.99 -14.93 -13.59
C PRO A 154 1.50 -14.91 -12.13
N GLY A 155 0.20 -15.10 -11.92
CA GLY A 155 -0.41 -15.04 -10.58
C GLY A 155 0.28 -15.94 -9.56
N ASP A 156 0.66 -17.17 -9.94
CA ASP A 156 1.39 -18.09 -9.06
C ASP A 156 2.73 -17.53 -8.61
N THR A 157 3.42 -16.80 -9.49
CA THR A 157 4.70 -16.15 -9.16
C THR A 157 4.48 -15.03 -8.15
N VAL A 158 3.45 -14.21 -8.32
CA VAL A 158 3.08 -13.14 -7.37
C VAL A 158 2.73 -13.74 -6.01
N ILE A 159 1.88 -14.78 -5.98
CA ILE A 159 1.50 -15.50 -4.74
C ILE A 159 2.73 -16.09 -4.05
N ALA A 160 3.64 -16.72 -4.80
CA ALA A 160 4.87 -17.30 -4.25
C ALA A 160 5.78 -16.24 -3.62
N SER A 161 5.95 -15.08 -4.28
CA SER A 161 6.77 -13.98 -3.77
C SER A 161 6.18 -13.39 -2.48
N VAL A 162 4.89 -13.12 -2.46
CA VAL A 162 4.22 -12.57 -1.26
C VAL A 162 4.21 -13.60 -0.12
N ARG A 163 4.00 -14.90 -0.41
CA ARG A 163 4.16 -15.97 0.58
C ARG A 163 5.57 -15.98 1.18
N HIS A 164 6.59 -15.82 0.34
CA HIS A 164 7.97 -15.71 0.80
C HIS A 164 8.16 -14.50 1.74
N ALA A 165 7.60 -13.35 1.38
CA ALA A 165 7.66 -12.16 2.23
C ALA A 165 6.96 -12.36 3.57
N LEU A 166 5.76 -12.93 3.60
CA LEU A 166 5.02 -13.23 4.82
C LEU A 166 5.78 -14.18 5.77
N LYS A 167 6.43 -15.21 5.21
CA LYS A 167 7.24 -16.16 5.99
C LYS A 167 8.45 -15.51 6.65
N ASN A 168 9.12 -14.61 5.94
CA ASN A 168 10.41 -14.04 6.32
C ASN A 168 10.31 -12.61 6.89
N TRP A 169 9.11 -12.11 7.16
CA TRP A 169 8.90 -10.75 7.62
C TRP A 169 9.49 -10.50 9.01
N ALA A 170 10.40 -9.51 9.12
CA ALA A 170 11.19 -9.26 10.33
C ALA A 170 10.61 -8.17 11.26
N HIS A 171 9.68 -7.34 10.81
CA HIS A 171 9.24 -6.13 11.54
C HIS A 171 7.90 -6.28 12.29
N ARG A 172 7.58 -7.48 12.76
CA ARG A 172 6.27 -7.86 13.34
C ARG A 172 5.87 -7.12 14.62
N ASP A 173 6.77 -6.35 15.21
CA ASP A 173 6.53 -5.58 16.43
C ASP A 173 5.67 -4.32 16.21
N SER A 174 5.80 -3.69 15.06
CA SER A 174 5.13 -2.41 14.77
C SER A 174 4.65 -2.27 13.32
N ILE A 175 5.20 -3.08 12.42
CA ILE A 175 4.86 -3.08 10.99
C ILE A 175 4.40 -4.49 10.62
N HIS A 176 3.19 -4.60 10.10
CA HIS A 176 2.59 -5.86 9.68
C HIS A 176 2.46 -5.92 8.16
N LEU A 177 2.33 -7.11 7.62
CA LEU A 177 1.94 -7.30 6.23
C LEU A 177 0.45 -7.63 6.11
N GLY A 178 -0.17 -7.13 5.04
CA GLY A 178 -1.47 -7.54 4.56
C GLY A 178 -1.39 -7.97 3.10
N LEU A 179 -2.53 -8.17 2.45
CA LEU A 179 -2.61 -8.48 1.02
C LEU A 179 -3.49 -7.43 0.33
N ALA A 180 -3.09 -6.98 -0.85
CA ALA A 180 -3.88 -6.06 -1.63
C ALA A 180 -4.01 -6.53 -3.10
N PRO A 181 -4.90 -7.52 -3.41
CA PRO A 181 -5.32 -7.71 -4.78
C PRO A 181 -5.95 -6.40 -5.27
N THR A 182 -5.31 -5.76 -6.28
CA THR A 182 -5.46 -4.32 -6.54
C THR A 182 -6.90 -3.91 -6.78
N ILE A 183 -7.44 -4.30 -7.91
CA ILE A 183 -8.84 -4.09 -8.34
C ILE A 183 -9.33 -5.34 -9.08
N PRO A 184 -10.65 -5.60 -9.15
CA PRO A 184 -11.17 -6.78 -9.86
C PRO A 184 -10.73 -6.89 -11.32
N TYR A 185 -10.49 -5.78 -12.01
CA TYR A 185 -10.01 -5.78 -13.40
C TYR A 185 -8.57 -6.29 -13.57
N HIS A 186 -7.72 -6.09 -12.56
CA HIS A 186 -6.33 -6.53 -12.60
C HIS A 186 -6.11 -7.95 -12.06
N CYS A 187 -7.20 -8.62 -11.68
CA CYS A 187 -7.13 -9.91 -11.03
C CYS A 187 -8.13 -10.90 -11.63
N GLU A 188 -7.65 -12.07 -12.04
CA GLU A 188 -8.53 -13.17 -12.41
C GLU A 188 -9.26 -13.71 -11.17
N SER A 189 -10.44 -14.28 -11.36
CA SER A 189 -11.22 -14.86 -10.25
C SER A 189 -10.45 -15.97 -9.51
N THR A 190 -9.64 -16.73 -10.22
CA THR A 190 -8.75 -17.75 -9.65
C THR A 190 -7.66 -17.13 -8.81
N PHE A 191 -7.09 -16.01 -9.26
CA PHE A 191 -6.08 -15.27 -8.50
C PHE A 191 -6.63 -14.70 -7.20
N PHE A 192 -7.86 -14.15 -7.21
CA PHE A 192 -8.52 -13.72 -5.97
C PHE A 192 -8.71 -14.85 -4.97
N LYS A 193 -9.07 -16.05 -5.45
CA LYS A 193 -9.17 -17.25 -4.58
C LYS A 193 -7.82 -17.59 -3.95
N SER A 194 -6.75 -17.59 -4.75
CA SER A 194 -5.40 -17.82 -4.24
C SER A 194 -4.96 -16.75 -3.23
N CYS A 195 -5.33 -15.47 -3.43
CA CYS A 195 -5.10 -14.42 -2.44
C CYS A 195 -5.87 -14.70 -1.13
N ARG A 196 -7.11 -15.21 -1.22
CA ARG A 196 -7.90 -15.59 -0.04
C ARG A 196 -7.25 -16.74 0.71
N GLU A 197 -6.84 -17.79 0.01
CA GLU A 197 -6.15 -18.94 0.59
C GLU A 197 -4.84 -18.51 1.29
N LEU A 198 -4.07 -17.62 0.66
CA LEU A 198 -2.86 -17.05 1.25
C LEU A 198 -3.16 -16.22 2.51
N ALA A 199 -4.25 -15.45 2.49
CA ALA A 199 -4.68 -14.66 3.65
C ALA A 199 -5.06 -15.56 4.84
N ASP A 200 -5.74 -16.67 4.57
CA ASP A 200 -6.13 -17.65 5.59
C ASP A 200 -4.91 -18.42 6.12
N GLU A 201 -3.94 -18.78 5.25
CA GLU A 201 -2.69 -19.47 5.63
C GLU A 201 -1.87 -18.66 6.65
N PHE A 202 -1.86 -17.33 6.53
CA PHE A 202 -1.04 -16.43 7.36
C PHE A 202 -1.85 -15.58 8.34
N GLU A 203 -3.18 -15.78 8.41
CA GLU A 203 -4.09 -14.99 9.25
C GLU A 203 -3.99 -13.47 9.02
N VAL A 204 -3.71 -13.05 7.77
CA VAL A 204 -3.62 -11.65 7.37
C VAL A 204 -4.91 -11.15 6.71
N ARG A 205 -5.05 -9.83 6.62
CA ARG A 205 -6.24 -9.21 6.04
C ARG A 205 -6.02 -8.87 4.57
N ILE A 206 -7.12 -8.88 3.82
CA ILE A 206 -7.17 -8.42 2.44
C ILE A 206 -7.77 -7.02 2.40
N HIS A 207 -7.13 -6.13 1.66
CA HIS A 207 -7.61 -4.80 1.30
C HIS A 207 -7.59 -4.68 -0.22
N SER A 208 -8.65 -4.17 -0.83
CA SER A 208 -8.77 -4.03 -2.28
C SER A 208 -9.56 -2.78 -2.64
N HIS A 209 -9.46 -2.33 -3.87
CA HIS A 209 -10.25 -1.23 -4.39
C HIS A 209 -11.51 -1.79 -5.07
N LEU A 210 -12.67 -1.43 -4.56
CA LEU A 210 -13.96 -1.77 -5.16
C LEU A 210 -14.63 -0.49 -5.66
N GLY A 211 -15.16 -0.53 -6.88
CA GLY A 211 -15.86 0.62 -7.47
C GLY A 211 -14.93 1.80 -7.82
N CYS A 212 -13.64 1.58 -7.96
CA CYS A 212 -12.68 2.65 -8.28
C CYS A 212 -12.81 3.21 -9.69
N LEU A 213 -13.35 2.45 -10.63
CA LEU A 213 -13.55 2.89 -12.00
C LEU A 213 -15.00 3.31 -12.19
N LEU A 214 -15.23 4.57 -12.57
CA LEU A 214 -16.56 5.17 -12.68
C LEU A 214 -17.49 4.42 -13.66
N TYR A 215 -16.92 3.80 -14.69
CA TYR A 215 -17.65 3.08 -15.73
C TYR A 215 -17.83 1.58 -15.47
N THR A 216 -17.26 1.04 -14.41
CA THR A 216 -17.21 -0.40 -14.14
C THR A 216 -17.90 -0.80 -12.86
N SER A 217 -18.30 0.18 -12.05
CA SER A 217 -19.16 -0.02 -10.89
C SER A 217 -20.53 0.55 -11.22
N PRO A 218 -21.61 -0.27 -11.25
CA PRO A 218 -22.94 0.30 -11.25
C PRO A 218 -23.07 1.12 -9.97
N SER A 219 -23.13 2.43 -10.12
CA SER A 219 -23.50 3.31 -9.01
C SER A 219 -24.90 2.90 -8.54
N PRO A 220 -25.15 2.79 -7.24
CA PRO A 220 -26.49 2.59 -6.73
C PRO A 220 -27.40 3.74 -7.10
#